data_e58ce94dcb9eb76dfa3d9459a92fb451
#
_entry.id   e58ce94dcb9eb76dfa3d9459a92fb451
#
_cell.length_a   1.000
_cell.length_b   1.000
_cell.length_c   1.000
_cell.angle_alpha   90.00
_cell.angle_beta   90.00
_cell.angle_gamma   90.00
#
_symmetry.space_group_name_H-M   'P 1'
#
loop_
_entity.id
_entity.type
_entity.pdbx_description
1 polymer ?
#
loop_
_entity_poly.entity_id
_entity_poly.type
_entity_poly.pdbx_seq_one_letter_code
_entity_poly.pdbx_strand_id
1 'polypeptide(L)'
;MKRLLAFGTIALTLAACSPNRKAETASTTTKPSIQEVFKSSETLNGTALEYPAGKPELRLYRVEIPAGGKIPLHTHPAPMMVYVQGVRSGSLLNTRLQPDGTEIKTIFKPGEAFIEGANEPHYVENVGKEATIVWVTVASAEGLPTTEFIDE
;
A
#
# COMPACT_ATOMS: atom_id res chain seq x y z
N MET A 1 25.05 -56.89 -63.52
CA MET A 1 25.85 -56.03 -62.62
C MET A 1 24.91 -55.55 -61.52
N LYS A 2 24.99 -56.17 -60.33
CA LYS A 2 24.17 -55.84 -59.16
C LYS A 2 25.00 -54.97 -58.26
N ARG A 3 24.54 -53.74 -57.99
CA ARG A 3 25.12 -52.81 -56.95
C ARG A 3 24.36 -53.00 -55.69
N LEU A 4 25.03 -53.40 -54.63
CA LEU A 4 24.55 -53.48 -53.26
C LEU A 4 24.63 -52.06 -52.64
N LEU A 5 23.53 -51.61 -52.14
CA LEU A 5 23.48 -50.39 -51.31
C LEU A 5 23.43 -50.79 -49.81
N ALA A 6 24.47 -50.43 -49.09
CA ALA A 6 24.54 -50.61 -47.63
C ALA A 6 23.85 -49.51 -46.94
N PHE A 7 22.83 -49.81 -46.12
CA PHE A 7 22.18 -48.86 -45.19
C PHE A 7 22.97 -48.83 -43.88
N GLY A 8 23.58 -47.69 -43.59
CA GLY A 8 24.18 -47.42 -42.30
C GLY A 8 23.14 -46.86 -41.34
N THR A 9 22.88 -47.61 -40.27
CA THR A 9 22.05 -47.17 -39.16
C THR A 9 22.86 -46.26 -38.22
N ILE A 10 22.49 -44.98 -38.14
CA ILE A 10 23.05 -44.04 -37.17
C ILE A 10 22.18 -44.13 -35.90
N ALA A 11 22.78 -44.64 -34.82
CA ALA A 11 22.17 -44.63 -33.49
C ALA A 11 22.37 -43.26 -32.85
N LEU A 12 21.28 -42.51 -32.68
CA LEU A 12 21.27 -41.23 -31.99
C LEU A 12 21.10 -41.46 -30.48
N THR A 13 22.17 -41.36 -29.71
CA THR A 13 22.11 -41.43 -28.25
C THR A 13 21.65 -40.07 -27.70
N LEU A 14 20.42 -40.01 -27.23
CA LEU A 14 19.89 -38.86 -26.47
C LEU A 14 20.47 -38.91 -25.05
N ALA A 15 21.43 -38.05 -24.76
CA ALA A 15 21.87 -37.75 -23.40
C ALA A 15 20.81 -36.92 -22.69
N ALA A 16 20.07 -37.53 -21.78
CA ALA A 16 19.14 -36.84 -20.91
C ALA A 16 19.93 -36.06 -19.84
N CYS A 17 20.09 -34.74 -20.02
CA CYS A 17 20.52 -33.84 -18.95
C CYS A 17 19.36 -33.63 -17.98
N SER A 18 19.38 -34.32 -16.84
CA SER A 18 18.53 -34.01 -15.71
C SER A 18 19.00 -32.70 -15.07
N PRO A 19 18.18 -31.64 -15.04
CA PRO A 19 18.50 -30.46 -14.22
C PRO A 19 18.39 -30.87 -12.76
N ASN A 20 19.51 -30.92 -12.07
CA ASN A 20 19.57 -31.09 -10.62
C ASN A 20 19.03 -29.80 -9.96
N ARG A 21 17.69 -29.69 -9.87
CA ARG A 21 17.02 -28.64 -9.16
C ARG A 21 17.23 -28.88 -7.65
N LYS A 22 18.27 -28.29 -7.07
CA LYS A 22 18.38 -28.18 -5.62
C LYS A 22 17.07 -27.56 -5.14
N ALA A 23 16.27 -28.33 -4.43
CA ALA A 23 15.15 -27.79 -3.67
C ALA A 23 15.76 -26.82 -2.63
N GLU A 24 15.53 -25.53 -2.86
CA GLU A 24 15.81 -24.50 -1.89
C GLU A 24 14.83 -24.73 -0.74
N THR A 25 15.31 -25.37 0.31
CA THR A 25 14.56 -25.55 1.56
C THR A 25 14.32 -24.15 2.10
N ALA A 26 13.10 -23.64 1.94
CA ALA A 26 12.66 -22.43 2.65
C ALA A 26 12.91 -22.64 4.16
N SER A 27 13.87 -21.90 4.68
CA SER A 27 14.17 -21.89 6.11
C SER A 27 12.95 -21.35 6.83
N THR A 28 12.13 -22.24 7.40
CA THR A 28 11.04 -21.85 8.31
C THR A 28 11.66 -21.38 9.60
N THR A 29 11.95 -20.08 9.71
CA THR A 29 12.35 -19.51 10.99
C THR A 29 11.16 -19.58 11.94
N THR A 30 11.33 -20.23 13.07
CA THR A 30 10.33 -20.32 14.14
C THR A 30 10.36 -19.10 15.07
N LYS A 31 11.28 -18.17 14.83
CA LYS A 31 11.41 -16.96 15.65
C LYS A 31 10.52 -15.84 15.10
N PRO A 32 9.77 -15.13 15.96
CA PRO A 32 9.06 -13.93 15.56
C PRO A 32 10.02 -12.90 14.92
N SER A 33 9.58 -12.22 13.90
CA SER A 33 10.26 -11.05 13.32
C SER A 33 9.45 -9.81 13.62
N ILE A 34 10.13 -8.70 13.96
CA ILE A 34 9.51 -7.39 14.17
C ILE A 34 10.14 -6.44 13.17
N GLN A 35 9.29 -5.77 12.40
CA GLN A 35 9.70 -4.77 11.43
C GLN A 35 8.94 -3.49 11.70
N GLU A 36 9.64 -2.37 11.87
CA GLU A 36 9.01 -1.05 11.85
C GLU A 36 8.65 -0.73 10.40
N VAL A 37 7.35 -0.62 10.12
CA VAL A 37 6.84 -0.36 8.76
C VAL A 37 6.82 1.13 8.47
N PHE A 38 6.53 1.95 9.48
CA PHE A 38 6.43 3.40 9.33
C PHE A 38 6.71 4.09 10.67
N LYS A 39 7.31 5.27 10.59
CA LYS A 39 7.53 6.18 11.72
C LYS A 39 7.63 7.61 11.21
N SER A 40 6.89 8.53 11.83
CA SER A 40 7.00 9.96 11.59
C SER A 40 6.60 10.73 12.83
N SER A 41 7.17 11.91 13.00
CA SER A 41 6.73 12.96 13.94
C SER A 41 6.08 14.14 13.22
N GLU A 42 5.88 14.03 11.91
CA GLU A 42 5.31 15.07 11.05
C GLU A 42 4.22 14.48 10.16
N THR A 43 3.27 15.34 9.77
CA THR A 43 2.23 15.04 8.79
C THR A 43 2.78 15.06 7.36
N LEU A 44 1.95 14.73 6.38
CA LEU A 44 2.30 14.87 4.95
C LEU A 44 2.63 16.31 4.53
N ASN A 45 2.12 17.31 5.24
CA ASN A 45 2.42 18.72 4.99
C ASN A 45 3.69 19.20 5.70
N GLY A 46 4.36 18.34 6.47
CA GLY A 46 5.52 18.71 7.27
C GLY A 46 5.16 19.43 8.56
N THR A 47 3.89 19.40 8.96
CA THR A 47 3.44 19.94 10.24
C THR A 47 3.80 18.99 11.36
N ALA A 48 4.29 19.49 12.49
CA ALA A 48 4.57 18.67 13.66
C ALA A 48 3.30 17.92 14.11
N LEU A 49 3.45 16.65 14.46
CA LEU A 49 2.35 15.82 14.92
C LEU A 49 1.90 16.25 16.31
N GLU A 50 0.64 16.63 16.43
CA GLU A 50 0.01 17.00 17.69
C GLU A 50 -1.23 16.12 17.93
N TYR A 51 -1.45 15.72 19.17
CA TYR A 51 -2.65 14.99 19.56
C TYR A 51 -3.71 15.94 20.11
N PRO A 52 -5.00 15.69 19.82
CA PRO A 52 -6.06 16.55 20.34
C PRO A 52 -6.13 16.49 21.87
N ALA A 53 -6.51 17.61 22.49
CA ALA A 53 -6.79 17.66 23.91
C ALA A 53 -8.07 16.87 24.24
N GLY A 54 -8.16 16.33 25.45
CA GLY A 54 -9.33 15.61 25.93
C GLY A 54 -9.02 14.19 26.36
N LYS A 55 -10.06 13.38 26.53
CA LYS A 55 -9.90 11.97 26.90
C LYS A 55 -9.47 11.17 25.66
N PRO A 56 -8.29 10.53 25.65
CA PRO A 56 -7.78 9.87 24.46
C PRO A 56 -8.69 8.73 23.99
N GLU A 57 -8.84 8.63 22.68
CA GLU A 57 -9.55 7.53 21.99
C GLU A 57 -8.76 7.11 20.75
N LEU A 58 -8.57 5.81 20.56
CA LEU A 58 -7.99 5.24 19.35
C LEU A 58 -9.07 4.55 18.54
N ARG A 59 -9.11 4.84 17.25
CA ARG A 59 -10.03 4.19 16.30
C ARG A 59 -9.22 3.51 15.21
N LEU A 60 -9.69 2.37 14.74
CA LEU A 60 -9.14 1.66 13.59
C LEU A 60 -10.23 1.44 12.56
N TYR A 61 -10.00 1.92 11.35
CA TYR A 61 -10.88 1.72 10.21
C TYR A 61 -10.18 0.91 9.13
N ARG A 62 -10.95 0.04 8.48
CA ARG A 62 -10.60 -0.52 7.18
C ARG A 62 -11.48 0.16 6.14
N VAL A 63 -10.85 0.91 5.26
CA VAL A 63 -11.54 1.62 4.17
C VAL A 63 -11.22 0.93 2.86
N GLU A 64 -12.24 0.70 2.03
CA GLU A 64 -12.10 0.13 0.70
C GLU A 64 -12.61 1.12 -0.33
N ILE A 65 -11.72 1.55 -1.22
CA ILE A 65 -12.02 2.51 -2.28
C ILE A 65 -11.99 1.74 -3.60
N PRO A 66 -13.12 1.54 -4.27
CA PRO A 66 -13.15 0.82 -5.55
C PRO A 66 -12.30 1.53 -6.61
N ALA A 67 -11.95 0.84 -7.69
CA ALA A 67 -11.22 1.45 -8.80
C ALA A 67 -11.94 2.70 -9.31
N GLY A 68 -11.23 3.82 -9.44
CA GLY A 68 -11.79 5.12 -9.79
C GLY A 68 -12.63 5.79 -8.70
N GLY A 69 -12.74 5.18 -7.51
CA GLY A 69 -13.45 5.76 -6.35
C GLY A 69 -12.68 6.93 -5.75
N LYS A 70 -13.42 7.85 -5.11
CA LYS A 70 -12.90 9.06 -4.49
C LYS A 70 -13.57 9.29 -3.13
N ILE A 71 -12.80 9.74 -2.14
CA ILE A 71 -13.32 10.39 -0.94
C ILE A 71 -13.16 11.89 -1.16
N PRO A 72 -14.28 12.66 -1.17
CA PRO A 72 -14.29 14.09 -1.48
C PRO A 72 -13.41 14.92 -0.53
N LEU A 73 -13.29 16.22 -0.81
CA LEU A 73 -12.54 17.16 0.01
C LEU A 73 -13.06 17.16 1.45
N HIS A 74 -12.14 16.98 2.40
CA HIS A 74 -12.46 16.89 3.81
C HIS A 74 -11.27 17.24 4.70
N THR A 75 -11.53 17.35 5.99
CA THR A 75 -10.53 17.43 7.05
C THR A 75 -10.80 16.38 8.13
N HIS A 76 -9.88 16.26 9.04
CA HIS A 76 -9.99 15.47 10.26
C HIS A 76 -9.65 16.36 11.47
N PRO A 77 -10.41 16.33 12.59
CA PRO A 77 -10.05 17.08 13.80
C PRO A 77 -8.90 16.45 14.59
N ALA A 78 -8.45 15.26 14.18
CA ALA A 78 -7.38 14.51 14.83
C ALA A 78 -6.47 13.87 13.78
N PRO A 79 -5.17 13.68 14.07
CA PRO A 79 -4.24 13.07 13.12
C PRO A 79 -4.58 11.59 12.87
N MET A 80 -4.34 11.15 11.64
CA MET A 80 -4.57 9.80 11.19
C MET A 80 -3.33 9.19 10.58
N MET A 81 -2.95 8.01 11.04
CA MET A 81 -1.97 7.18 10.35
C MET A 81 -2.71 6.30 9.34
N VAL A 82 -2.37 6.44 8.07
CA VAL A 82 -2.93 5.68 6.96
C VAL A 82 -1.88 4.68 6.47
N TYR A 83 -2.25 3.41 6.37
CA TYR A 83 -1.44 2.35 5.78
C TYR A 83 -2.15 1.74 4.59
N VAL A 84 -1.54 1.81 3.42
CA VAL A 84 -2.03 1.13 2.21
C VAL A 84 -1.70 -0.35 2.32
N GLN A 85 -2.73 -1.20 2.34
CA GLN A 85 -2.55 -2.65 2.52
C GLN A 85 -1.57 -3.22 1.50
N GLY A 86 -0.58 -4.00 1.99
CA GLY A 86 0.56 -4.45 1.18
C GLY A 86 0.24 -5.47 0.08
N VAL A 87 -0.88 -6.21 0.21
CA VAL A 87 -1.30 -7.23 -0.76
C VAL A 87 -2.77 -7.05 -1.13
N ARG A 88 -3.11 -7.33 -2.40
CA ARG A 88 -4.49 -7.21 -2.92
C ARG A 88 -5.07 -5.82 -2.67
N SER A 89 -4.28 -4.80 -2.95
CA SER A 89 -4.66 -3.39 -2.84
C SER A 89 -4.06 -2.61 -3.99
N GLY A 90 -4.81 -1.63 -4.49
CA GLY A 90 -4.33 -0.62 -5.43
C GLY A 90 -3.51 0.48 -4.74
N SER A 91 -3.05 1.45 -5.53
CA SER A 91 -2.39 2.65 -5.03
C SER A 91 -3.40 3.75 -4.71
N LEU A 92 -3.06 4.58 -3.72
CA LEU A 92 -3.86 5.72 -3.30
C LEU A 92 -3.20 7.02 -3.77
N LEU A 93 -3.93 7.87 -4.47
CA LEU A 93 -3.55 9.27 -4.71
C LEU A 93 -4.13 10.11 -3.57
N ASN A 94 -3.27 10.76 -2.80
CA ASN A 94 -3.64 11.78 -1.83
C ASN A 94 -3.34 13.16 -2.42
N THR A 95 -4.33 14.05 -2.46
CA THR A 95 -4.20 15.44 -2.90
C THR A 95 -4.50 16.35 -1.73
N ARG A 96 -3.52 17.14 -1.33
CA ARG A 96 -3.60 18.11 -0.23
C ARG A 96 -3.77 19.51 -0.78
N LEU A 97 -4.70 20.25 -0.22
CA LEU A 97 -4.96 21.64 -0.58
C LEU A 97 -4.19 22.57 0.37
N GLN A 98 -3.30 23.37 -0.19
CA GLN A 98 -2.49 24.32 0.56
C GLN A 98 -3.27 25.62 0.83
N PRO A 99 -2.89 26.44 1.83
CA PRO A 99 -3.57 27.70 2.13
C PRO A 99 -3.59 28.72 0.99
N ASP A 100 -2.64 28.62 0.04
CA ASP A 100 -2.59 29.46 -1.16
C ASP A 100 -3.41 28.92 -2.34
N GLY A 101 -4.14 27.80 -2.13
CA GLY A 101 -4.96 27.15 -3.12
C GLY A 101 -4.20 26.17 -4.03
N THR A 102 -2.90 25.97 -3.83
CA THR A 102 -2.14 24.98 -4.60
C THR A 102 -2.43 23.56 -4.12
N GLU A 103 -2.36 22.60 -5.04
CA GLU A 103 -2.51 21.17 -4.75
C GLU A 103 -1.17 20.46 -4.73
N ILE A 104 -0.90 19.68 -3.68
CA ILE A 104 0.24 18.78 -3.61
C ILE A 104 -0.27 17.35 -3.71
N LYS A 105 0.17 16.63 -4.75
CA LYS A 105 -0.26 15.28 -5.06
C LYS A 105 0.82 14.25 -4.73
N THR A 106 0.45 13.20 -4.01
CA THR A 106 1.35 12.09 -3.68
C THR A 106 0.65 10.77 -3.91
N ILE A 107 1.31 9.84 -4.61
CA ILE A 107 0.79 8.47 -4.81
C ILE A 107 1.47 7.56 -3.79
N PHE A 108 0.66 6.88 -3.00
CA PHE A 108 1.10 5.84 -2.07
C PHE A 108 0.81 4.46 -2.66
N LYS A 109 1.83 3.62 -2.68
CA LYS A 109 1.76 2.24 -3.17
C LYS A 109 1.39 1.28 -2.04
N PRO A 110 0.93 0.05 -2.37
CA PRO A 110 0.76 -1.01 -1.37
C PRO A 110 2.01 -1.20 -0.51
N GLY A 111 1.83 -1.21 0.82
CA GLY A 111 2.89 -1.31 1.81
C GLY A 111 3.43 0.02 2.33
N GLU A 112 3.03 1.15 1.76
CA GLU A 112 3.43 2.49 2.23
C GLU A 112 2.42 3.04 3.24
N ALA A 113 2.90 3.95 4.10
CA ALA A 113 2.09 4.62 5.11
C ALA A 113 2.45 6.11 5.22
N PHE A 114 1.53 6.89 5.77
CA PHE A 114 1.68 8.32 5.95
C PHE A 114 0.76 8.83 7.09
N ILE A 115 0.91 10.10 7.46
CA ILE A 115 0.03 10.77 8.44
C ILE A 115 -0.70 11.93 7.77
N GLU A 116 -2.03 11.89 7.83
CA GLU A 116 -2.90 13.04 7.57
C GLU A 116 -3.01 13.86 8.85
N GLY A 117 -2.73 15.15 8.75
CA GLY A 117 -2.73 16.05 9.90
C GLY A 117 -4.13 16.52 10.28
N ALA A 118 -4.25 16.99 11.52
CA ALA A 118 -5.49 17.62 11.98
C ALA A 118 -5.75 18.92 11.19
N ASN A 119 -6.99 19.09 10.73
CA ASN A 119 -7.47 20.25 9.97
C ASN A 119 -6.70 20.58 8.68
N GLU A 120 -6.04 19.59 8.09
CA GLU A 120 -5.34 19.71 6.81
C GLU A 120 -6.29 19.25 5.67
N PRO A 121 -6.79 20.18 4.82
CA PRO A 121 -7.75 19.83 3.76
C PRO A 121 -7.11 18.93 2.69
N HIS A 122 -7.79 17.82 2.37
CA HIS A 122 -7.34 16.89 1.35
C HIS A 122 -8.49 16.07 0.79
N TYR A 123 -8.22 15.39 -0.32
CA TYR A 123 -9.06 14.33 -0.87
C TYR A 123 -8.20 13.17 -1.36
N VAL A 124 -8.80 12.00 -1.45
CA VAL A 124 -8.10 10.80 -1.90
C VAL A 124 -8.84 10.10 -3.03
N GLU A 125 -8.07 9.50 -3.94
CA GLU A 125 -8.60 8.82 -5.11
C GLU A 125 -7.87 7.49 -5.33
N ASN A 126 -8.62 6.48 -5.71
CA ASN A 126 -8.03 5.27 -6.23
C ASN A 126 -7.76 5.41 -7.73
N VAL A 127 -6.52 5.64 -8.10
CA VAL A 127 -6.08 5.80 -9.51
C VAL A 127 -5.68 4.46 -10.15
N GLY A 128 -5.84 3.35 -9.45
CA GLY A 128 -5.52 2.01 -9.90
C GLY A 128 -6.68 1.31 -10.61
N LYS A 129 -6.45 0.04 -10.96
CA LYS A 129 -7.45 -0.83 -11.61
C LYS A 129 -8.14 -1.79 -10.63
N GLU A 130 -7.59 -1.93 -9.45
CA GLU A 130 -8.09 -2.77 -8.37
C GLU A 130 -8.55 -1.89 -7.19
N ALA A 131 -9.37 -2.41 -6.30
CA ALA A 131 -9.74 -1.68 -5.10
C ALA A 131 -8.51 -1.33 -4.26
N THR A 132 -8.44 -0.11 -3.75
CA THR A 132 -7.44 0.30 -2.76
C THR A 132 -7.99 0.06 -1.36
N ILE A 133 -7.25 -0.68 -0.55
CA ILE A 133 -7.61 -0.96 0.84
C ILE A 133 -6.62 -0.22 1.72
N VAL A 134 -7.13 0.61 2.60
CA VAL A 134 -6.32 1.31 3.60
C VAL A 134 -6.79 0.97 5.01
N TRP A 135 -5.84 0.87 5.92
CA TRP A 135 -6.07 0.79 7.35
C TRP A 135 -5.72 2.14 7.95
N VAL A 136 -6.67 2.72 8.67
CA VAL A 136 -6.56 4.08 9.22
C VAL A 136 -6.65 4.01 10.73
N THR A 137 -5.58 4.40 11.41
CA THR A 137 -5.57 4.57 12.86
C THR A 137 -5.71 6.05 13.21
N VAL A 138 -6.76 6.40 13.93
CA VAL A 138 -7.04 7.77 14.36
C VAL A 138 -6.64 7.94 15.80
N ALA A 139 -5.74 8.88 16.07
CA ALA A 139 -5.36 9.27 17.42
C ALA A 139 -6.27 10.42 17.88
N SER A 140 -7.48 10.11 18.34
CA SER A 140 -8.58 11.03 18.61
C SER A 140 -8.78 11.32 20.10
N ALA A 141 -9.76 12.14 20.38
CA ALA A 141 -10.37 12.28 21.70
C ALA A 141 -11.87 11.95 21.64
N GLU A 142 -12.43 11.49 22.78
CA GLU A 142 -13.86 11.18 22.87
C GLU A 142 -14.73 12.37 22.41
N GLY A 143 -15.74 12.07 21.59
CA GLY A 143 -16.69 13.05 21.08
C GLY A 143 -16.25 13.80 19.81
N LEU A 144 -15.00 13.68 19.37
CA LEU A 144 -14.59 14.27 18.10
C LEU A 144 -15.11 13.44 16.92
N PRO A 145 -15.59 14.07 15.84
CA PRO A 145 -15.90 13.34 14.60
C PRO A 145 -14.62 12.78 13.98
N THR A 146 -14.78 11.78 13.11
CA THR A 146 -13.63 11.24 12.39
C THR A 146 -13.28 12.09 11.18
N THR A 147 -14.28 12.62 10.48
CA THR A 147 -14.14 13.33 9.21
C THR A 147 -15.15 14.45 9.14
N GLU A 148 -14.73 15.59 8.60
CA GLU A 148 -15.55 16.76 8.32
C GLU A 148 -15.44 17.08 6.84
N PHE A 149 -16.51 16.86 6.09
CA PHE A 149 -16.54 17.17 4.66
C PHE A 149 -16.64 18.68 4.45
N ILE A 150 -15.94 19.16 3.43
CA ILE A 150 -15.93 20.57 3.02
C ILE A 150 -16.81 20.65 1.77
N ASP A 151 -17.90 21.40 1.87
CA ASP A 151 -18.78 21.69 0.74
C ASP A 151 -18.03 22.53 -0.30
N GLU A 152 -18.21 22.20 -1.57
CA GLU A 152 -17.65 22.94 -2.72
C GLU A 152 -18.39 24.24 -2.97
#